data_2c80f8870435379995185232dbc384c0
#
_entry.id   2c80f8870435379995185232dbc384c0
#
_cell.length_a   1.000
_cell.length_b   1.000
_cell.length_c   1.000
_cell.angle_alpha   90.00
_cell.angle_beta   90.00
_cell.angle_gamma   90.00
#
_symmetry.space_group_name_H-M   'P 1'
#
loop_
_entity.id
_entity.type
_entity.pdbx_description
1 polymer ?
#
loop_
_entity_poly.entity_id
_entity_poly.type
_entity_poly.pdbx_seq_one_letter_code
_entity_poly.pdbx_strand_id
1 'polypeptide(L)'
;MADDEPRNVKELLVAAKDASELLIDLAYAAVLFDDEDLAHEVEILEERMDGYLRRLRTLAILAARSPEDAEGIESVLWIAGAIDQIGDAASDIARVVEAKLGIPHQLRADLRHADEVAGRVKVREGALVGGRSLRNLSLPTETGMWLLAIRRGRDWEFDPGPDSVVSEGDVLVYQGPEEGMNLIREMAGAPPLPPSPESGGPPLSELDRAVDILVEMKNAAEVAVGLAYSSLMFNDRALAAEVEMLETRSDFLHDELESWVLRAAAEARNPDDLRGLLRIAAASESICDAARDITWYVEHGERPHPVIQMALEETEETGAETVVETGSQAEGHSLRQLRLQTETGMFVLAVQRGRRWVYRPRGRFSLQAGDRIVAIGPEAGAKELDALCRAARPEAGPN
;
A
#
# COMPACT_ATOMS: atom_id res chain seq x y z
N MET A 1 14.53 -11.24 -21.91
CA MET A 1 13.68 -10.08 -21.58
C MET A 1 12.59 -9.81 -22.63
N ALA A 2 12.04 -10.80 -23.31
CA ALA A 2 10.96 -10.60 -24.30
C ALA A 2 9.77 -11.57 -24.07
N ASP A 3 9.76 -12.33 -22.98
CA ASP A 3 8.74 -13.37 -22.74
C ASP A 3 7.74 -13.01 -21.60
N ASP A 4 7.88 -11.85 -20.99
CA ASP A 4 7.13 -11.46 -19.78
C ASP A 4 6.15 -10.29 -19.98
N GLU A 5 5.90 -9.84 -21.21
CA GLU A 5 4.90 -8.81 -21.46
C GLU A 5 3.48 -9.39 -21.36
N PRO A 6 2.57 -8.76 -20.59
CA PRO A 6 1.20 -9.21 -20.44
C PRO A 6 0.46 -9.25 -21.78
N ARG A 7 -0.22 -10.38 -22.08
CA ARG A 7 -0.75 -10.68 -23.43
C ARG A 7 -2.28 -10.72 -23.50
N ASN A 8 -2.95 -10.88 -22.37
CA ASN A 8 -4.41 -10.98 -22.31
C ASN A 8 -4.98 -10.05 -21.23
N VAL A 9 -6.31 -9.91 -21.20
CA VAL A 9 -7.02 -9.02 -20.28
C VAL A 9 -6.67 -9.30 -18.83
N LYS A 10 -6.56 -10.57 -18.42
CA LYS A 10 -6.24 -10.95 -17.05
C LYS A 10 -4.81 -10.50 -16.67
N GLU A 11 -3.82 -10.86 -17.47
CA GLU A 11 -2.41 -10.48 -17.22
C GLU A 11 -2.23 -8.94 -17.22
N LEU A 12 -2.98 -8.22 -18.07
CA LEU A 12 -2.94 -6.77 -18.10
C LEU A 12 -3.59 -6.15 -16.84
N LEU A 13 -4.65 -6.76 -16.31
CA LEU A 13 -5.26 -6.33 -15.04
C LEU A 13 -4.30 -6.56 -13.85
N VAL A 14 -3.65 -7.72 -13.80
CA VAL A 14 -2.62 -8.02 -12.78
C VAL A 14 -1.53 -6.95 -12.83
N ALA A 15 -0.92 -6.76 -14.00
CA ALA A 15 0.17 -5.79 -14.16
C ALA A 15 -0.24 -4.34 -13.84
N ALA A 16 -1.47 -3.95 -14.19
CA ALA A 16 -1.97 -2.61 -13.89
C ALA A 16 -2.26 -2.43 -12.39
N LYS A 17 -2.85 -3.44 -11.73
CA LYS A 17 -3.10 -3.42 -10.28
C LYS A 17 -1.78 -3.33 -9.51
N ASP A 18 -0.81 -4.21 -9.79
CA ASP A 18 0.47 -4.21 -9.09
C ASP A 18 1.22 -2.88 -9.33
N ALA A 19 1.20 -2.35 -10.57
CA ALA A 19 1.78 -1.04 -10.87
C ALA A 19 1.08 0.09 -10.10
N SER A 20 -0.25 0.06 -9.92
CA SER A 20 -0.97 1.13 -9.22
C SER A 20 -0.61 1.21 -7.73
N GLU A 21 -0.43 0.09 -7.06
CA GLU A 21 0.01 0.05 -5.66
C GLU A 21 1.46 0.53 -5.54
N LEU A 22 2.36 0.01 -6.37
CA LEU A 22 3.76 0.44 -6.39
C LEU A 22 3.91 1.95 -6.67
N LEU A 23 3.07 2.51 -7.56
CA LEU A 23 3.07 3.94 -7.86
C LEU A 23 2.75 4.79 -6.63
N ILE A 24 1.75 4.41 -5.83
CA ILE A 24 1.43 5.10 -4.57
C ILE A 24 2.64 5.11 -3.64
N ASP A 25 3.25 3.95 -3.43
CA ASP A 25 4.36 3.78 -2.50
C ASP A 25 5.60 4.56 -2.93
N LEU A 26 5.96 4.49 -4.21
CA LEU A 26 7.09 5.25 -4.78
C LEU A 26 6.84 6.75 -4.75
N ALA A 27 5.61 7.21 -5.01
CA ALA A 27 5.27 8.62 -4.99
C ALA A 27 5.43 9.22 -3.58
N TYR A 28 4.91 8.56 -2.56
CA TYR A 28 5.12 9.00 -1.18
C TYR A 28 6.58 8.84 -0.72
N ALA A 29 7.30 7.82 -1.18
CA ALA A 29 8.73 7.69 -0.92
C ALA A 29 9.54 8.83 -1.57
N ALA A 30 9.20 9.25 -2.79
CA ALA A 30 9.81 10.40 -3.45
C ALA A 30 9.62 11.69 -2.62
N VAL A 31 8.42 11.95 -2.11
CA VAL A 31 8.12 13.08 -1.23
C VAL A 31 8.90 12.97 0.08
N LEU A 32 8.90 11.82 0.73
CA LEU A 32 9.59 11.59 2.00
C LEU A 32 11.09 11.85 1.90
N PHE A 33 11.72 11.39 0.81
CA PHE A 33 13.16 11.50 0.62
C PHE A 33 13.57 12.75 -0.15
N ASP A 34 12.59 13.52 -0.70
CA ASP A 34 12.83 14.65 -1.61
C ASP A 34 13.75 14.22 -2.77
N ASP A 35 13.39 13.10 -3.40
CA ASP A 35 14.24 12.38 -4.36
C ASP A 35 13.66 12.51 -5.78
N GLU A 36 14.31 13.36 -6.60
CA GLU A 36 13.91 13.62 -8.00
C GLU A 36 14.05 12.35 -8.87
N ASP A 37 15.00 11.46 -8.57
CA ASP A 37 15.16 10.21 -9.33
C ASP A 37 13.96 9.28 -9.10
N LEU A 38 13.49 9.15 -7.84
CA LEU A 38 12.28 8.37 -7.53
C LEU A 38 11.04 8.99 -8.18
N ALA A 39 10.90 10.32 -8.13
CA ALA A 39 9.76 11.00 -8.75
C ALA A 39 9.71 10.76 -10.27
N HIS A 40 10.85 10.83 -10.94
CA HIS A 40 10.94 10.54 -12.38
C HIS A 40 10.57 9.10 -12.73
N GLU A 41 10.92 8.14 -11.87
CA GLU A 41 10.55 6.75 -12.09
C GLU A 41 9.05 6.48 -11.90
N VAL A 42 8.39 7.25 -11.04
CA VAL A 42 6.93 7.22 -10.94
C VAL A 42 6.29 7.59 -12.28
N GLU A 43 6.80 8.64 -12.97
CA GLU A 43 6.31 9.01 -14.31
C GLU A 43 6.53 7.88 -15.34
N ILE A 44 7.71 7.25 -15.33
CA ILE A 44 8.01 6.13 -16.25
C ILE A 44 7.09 4.93 -15.99
N LEU A 45 6.84 4.61 -14.73
CA LEU A 45 5.95 3.49 -14.35
C LEU A 45 4.49 3.79 -14.71
N GLU A 46 4.05 5.04 -14.51
CA GLU A 46 2.71 5.51 -14.89
C GLU A 46 2.50 5.39 -16.42
N GLU A 47 3.46 5.89 -17.25
CA GLU A 47 3.39 5.72 -18.70
C GLU A 47 3.29 4.25 -19.14
N ARG A 48 3.97 3.35 -18.42
CA ARG A 48 3.90 1.89 -18.67
C ARG A 48 2.53 1.34 -18.31
N MET A 49 1.99 1.70 -17.14
CA MET A 49 0.66 1.31 -16.69
C MET A 49 -0.41 1.78 -17.67
N ASP A 50 -0.34 3.01 -18.12
CA ASP A 50 -1.14 3.58 -19.19
C ASP A 50 -1.11 2.73 -20.48
N GLY A 51 0.07 2.21 -20.83
CA GLY A 51 0.25 1.27 -21.93
C GLY A 51 -0.54 -0.02 -21.72
N TYR A 52 -0.51 -0.58 -20.51
CA TYR A 52 -1.28 -1.77 -20.15
C TYR A 52 -2.78 -1.52 -20.22
N LEU A 53 -3.26 -0.42 -19.66
CA LEU A 53 -4.68 -0.06 -19.64
C LEU A 53 -5.23 0.22 -21.04
N ARG A 54 -4.49 0.88 -21.92
CA ARG A 54 -4.87 1.06 -23.34
C ARG A 54 -5.01 -0.27 -24.07
N ARG A 55 -4.08 -1.20 -23.88
CA ARG A 55 -4.15 -2.57 -24.46
C ARG A 55 -5.32 -3.35 -23.90
N LEU A 56 -5.53 -3.28 -22.58
CA LEU A 56 -6.64 -3.91 -21.87
C LEU A 56 -7.98 -3.44 -22.44
N ARG A 57 -8.21 -2.12 -22.54
CA ARG A 57 -9.43 -1.53 -23.10
C ARG A 57 -9.67 -2.03 -24.55
N THR A 58 -8.62 -2.09 -25.36
CA THR A 58 -8.72 -2.59 -26.74
C THR A 58 -9.12 -4.07 -26.77
N LEU A 59 -8.49 -4.92 -25.97
CA LEU A 59 -8.80 -6.36 -25.92
C LEU A 59 -10.19 -6.62 -25.33
N ALA A 60 -10.59 -5.89 -24.31
CA ALA A 60 -11.90 -5.95 -23.70
C ALA A 60 -13.00 -5.62 -24.72
N ILE A 61 -12.87 -4.53 -25.48
CA ILE A 61 -13.82 -4.15 -26.53
C ILE A 61 -13.90 -5.23 -27.62
N LEU A 62 -12.77 -5.82 -28.04
CA LEU A 62 -12.75 -6.88 -29.05
C LEU A 62 -13.32 -8.20 -28.56
N ALA A 63 -13.41 -8.43 -27.25
CA ALA A 63 -13.99 -9.63 -26.66
C ALA A 63 -15.52 -9.61 -26.69
N ALA A 64 -16.16 -8.43 -26.68
CA ALA A 64 -17.63 -8.30 -26.75
C ALA A 64 -18.18 -8.79 -28.10
N ARG A 65 -18.99 -9.83 -28.08
CA ARG A 65 -19.65 -10.41 -29.27
C ARG A 65 -21.16 -10.33 -29.20
N SER A 66 -21.71 -10.02 -28.03
CA SER A 66 -23.13 -9.89 -27.76
C SER A 66 -23.38 -8.71 -26.81
N PRO A 67 -24.61 -8.20 -26.66
CA PRO A 67 -24.96 -7.22 -25.64
C PRO A 67 -24.64 -7.71 -24.23
N GLU A 68 -24.85 -8.99 -23.95
CA GLU A 68 -24.59 -9.61 -22.63
C GLU A 68 -23.08 -9.65 -22.32
N ASP A 69 -22.24 -9.94 -23.34
CA ASP A 69 -20.78 -9.83 -23.18
C ASP A 69 -20.37 -8.38 -22.89
N ALA A 70 -21.00 -7.40 -23.56
CA ALA A 70 -20.70 -5.99 -23.38
C ALA A 70 -21.02 -5.50 -21.96
N GLU A 71 -22.13 -5.96 -21.35
CA GLU A 71 -22.47 -5.64 -19.95
C GLU A 71 -21.41 -6.18 -18.98
N GLY A 72 -20.90 -7.41 -19.19
CA GLY A 72 -19.82 -7.96 -18.37
C GLY A 72 -18.50 -7.20 -18.54
N ILE A 73 -18.17 -6.84 -19.79
CA ILE A 73 -16.92 -6.12 -20.12
C ILE A 73 -16.93 -4.68 -19.57
N GLU A 74 -18.09 -4.07 -19.45
CA GLU A 74 -18.22 -2.74 -18.89
C GLU A 74 -17.59 -2.64 -17.51
N SER A 75 -17.76 -3.65 -16.64
CA SER A 75 -17.12 -3.69 -15.33
C SER A 75 -15.57 -3.72 -15.39
N VAL A 76 -15.02 -4.38 -16.39
CA VAL A 76 -13.55 -4.41 -16.61
C VAL A 76 -13.06 -3.02 -17.03
N LEU A 77 -13.79 -2.34 -17.90
CA LEU A 77 -13.45 -0.98 -18.34
C LEU A 77 -13.57 0.04 -17.23
N TRP A 78 -14.60 -0.11 -16.37
CA TRP A 78 -14.81 0.76 -15.21
C TRP A 78 -13.66 0.66 -14.22
N ILE A 79 -13.32 -0.56 -13.80
CA ILE A 79 -12.21 -0.81 -12.87
C ILE A 79 -10.87 -0.37 -13.49
N ALA A 80 -10.65 -0.61 -14.78
CA ALA A 80 -9.48 -0.09 -15.47
C ALA A 80 -9.41 1.45 -15.46
N GLY A 81 -10.55 2.14 -15.48
CA GLY A 81 -10.62 3.59 -15.32
C GLY A 81 -10.24 4.06 -13.92
N ALA A 82 -10.70 3.34 -12.89
CA ALA A 82 -10.34 3.65 -11.52
C ALA A 82 -8.85 3.38 -11.22
N ILE A 83 -8.28 2.30 -11.76
CA ILE A 83 -6.83 2.02 -11.67
C ILE A 83 -6.01 3.13 -12.34
N ASP A 84 -6.45 3.61 -13.52
CA ASP A 84 -5.85 4.74 -14.24
C ASP A 84 -5.81 6.01 -13.35
N GLN A 85 -6.93 6.33 -12.69
CA GLN A 85 -7.03 7.47 -11.78
C GLN A 85 -6.07 7.35 -10.58
N ILE A 86 -5.83 6.15 -10.05
CA ILE A 86 -4.83 5.93 -8.99
C ILE A 86 -3.44 6.30 -9.50
N GLY A 87 -3.07 5.86 -10.70
CA GLY A 87 -1.76 6.18 -11.29
C GLY A 87 -1.57 7.67 -11.54
N ASP A 88 -2.57 8.32 -12.12
CA ASP A 88 -2.58 9.77 -12.32
C ASP A 88 -2.37 10.53 -11.00
N ALA A 89 -3.07 10.13 -9.96
CA ALA A 89 -2.96 10.73 -8.63
C ALA A 89 -1.57 10.50 -8.00
N ALA A 90 -1.01 9.30 -8.12
CA ALA A 90 0.34 9.00 -7.65
C ALA A 90 1.39 9.83 -8.41
N SER A 91 1.25 9.98 -9.73
CA SER A 91 2.10 10.87 -10.54
C SER A 91 1.98 12.33 -10.09
N ASP A 92 0.78 12.82 -9.73
CA ASP A 92 0.58 14.15 -9.19
C ASP A 92 1.29 14.38 -7.84
N ILE A 93 1.36 13.34 -6.98
CA ILE A 93 2.16 13.38 -5.74
C ILE A 93 3.65 13.51 -6.08
N ALA A 94 4.18 12.69 -6.98
CA ALA A 94 5.59 12.70 -7.37
C ALA A 94 6.00 14.04 -8.01
N ARG A 95 5.15 14.64 -8.83
CA ARG A 95 5.36 15.96 -9.45
C ARG A 95 5.58 17.09 -8.45
N VAL A 96 5.15 16.94 -7.20
CA VAL A 96 5.46 17.95 -6.15
C VAL A 96 6.96 18.07 -5.94
N VAL A 97 7.69 16.96 -6.02
CA VAL A 97 9.16 16.92 -5.90
C VAL A 97 9.82 17.50 -7.14
N GLU A 98 9.44 17.06 -8.33
CA GLU A 98 10.01 17.54 -9.60
C GLU A 98 9.79 19.03 -9.83
N ALA A 99 8.56 19.50 -9.59
CA ALA A 99 8.21 20.90 -9.75
C ALA A 99 8.69 21.79 -8.58
N LYS A 100 9.33 21.22 -7.56
CA LYS A 100 9.84 21.92 -6.36
C LYS A 100 8.77 22.81 -5.72
N LEU A 101 7.58 22.25 -5.55
CA LEU A 101 6.41 23.01 -5.06
C LEU A 101 6.48 23.37 -3.57
N GLY A 102 7.57 23.01 -2.90
CA GLY A 102 7.74 23.22 -1.45
C GLY A 102 7.12 22.05 -0.68
N ILE A 103 7.97 21.34 0.05
CA ILE A 103 7.60 20.28 0.99
C ILE A 103 8.10 20.69 2.35
N PRO A 104 7.21 21.05 3.29
CA PRO A 104 7.63 21.38 4.64
C PRO A 104 8.44 20.22 5.26
N HIS A 105 9.50 20.55 5.99
CA HIS A 105 10.33 19.53 6.62
C HIS A 105 9.56 18.76 7.72
N GLN A 106 8.51 19.35 8.29
CA GLN A 106 7.58 18.68 9.19
C GLN A 106 6.90 17.50 8.52
N LEU A 107 6.40 17.65 7.29
CA LEU A 107 5.79 16.54 6.54
C LEU A 107 6.74 15.36 6.42
N ARG A 108 8.01 15.61 6.06
CA ARG A 108 9.02 14.56 5.97
C ARG A 108 9.33 13.89 7.31
N ALA A 109 9.23 14.65 8.41
CA ALA A 109 9.40 14.10 9.74
C ALA A 109 8.23 13.19 10.14
N ASP A 110 6.99 13.61 9.86
CA ASP A 110 5.78 12.91 10.28
C ASP A 110 5.46 11.70 9.38
N LEU A 111 5.79 11.75 8.08
CA LEU A 111 5.72 10.57 7.20
C LEU A 111 6.60 9.40 7.69
N ARG A 112 7.66 9.69 8.48
CA ARG A 112 8.46 8.64 9.13
C ARG A 112 7.76 7.96 10.30
N HIS A 113 6.64 8.49 10.75
CA HIS A 113 5.81 7.98 11.84
C HIS A 113 4.42 7.56 11.35
N ALA A 114 4.21 7.53 10.03
CA ALA A 114 3.03 6.92 9.43
C ALA A 114 2.92 5.44 9.87
N ASP A 115 1.74 4.85 9.75
CA ASP A 115 1.51 3.46 10.14
C ASP A 115 2.34 2.50 9.28
N GLU A 116 2.64 2.88 8.06
CA GLU A 116 3.59 2.23 7.16
C GLU A 116 4.69 3.23 6.77
N VAL A 117 5.92 2.85 7.03
CA VAL A 117 7.07 3.73 6.84
C VAL A 117 7.94 3.27 5.69
N ALA A 118 8.30 4.20 4.81
CA ALA A 118 9.31 3.95 3.81
C ALA A 118 10.72 4.25 4.35
N GLY A 119 11.69 3.47 3.93
CA GLY A 119 13.07 3.62 4.32
C GLY A 119 14.03 3.40 3.16
N ARG A 120 15.26 3.90 3.33
CA ARG A 120 16.35 3.55 2.44
C ARG A 120 17.60 3.19 3.21
N VAL A 121 18.34 2.20 2.71
CA VAL A 121 19.58 1.76 3.32
C VAL A 121 20.61 1.35 2.26
N LYS A 122 21.86 1.73 2.46
CA LYS A 122 22.96 1.27 1.62
C LYS A 122 23.52 -0.05 2.16
N VAL A 123 23.60 -1.06 1.30
CA VAL A 123 24.20 -2.35 1.59
C VAL A 123 25.70 -2.18 1.79
N ARG A 124 26.19 -2.52 2.97
CA ARG A 124 27.61 -2.44 3.32
C ARG A 124 28.35 -3.72 2.95
N GLU A 125 29.66 -3.61 2.85
CA GLU A 125 30.55 -4.76 2.66
C GLU A 125 30.36 -5.79 3.78
N GLY A 126 30.18 -7.07 3.41
CA GLY A 126 29.93 -8.15 4.36
C GLY A 126 28.51 -8.20 4.95
N ALA A 127 27.57 -7.40 4.43
CA ALA A 127 26.17 -7.41 4.87
C ALA A 127 25.50 -8.76 4.59
N LEU A 128 24.55 -9.17 5.45
CA LEU A 128 23.82 -10.44 5.30
C LEU A 128 23.04 -10.53 3.99
N VAL A 129 22.55 -9.41 3.47
CA VAL A 129 21.79 -9.35 2.20
C VAL A 129 22.71 -9.43 0.97
N GLY A 130 24.00 -9.12 1.09
CA GLY A 130 24.92 -9.04 -0.04
C GLY A 130 25.12 -10.39 -0.75
N GLY A 131 24.96 -10.41 -2.08
CA GLY A 131 25.12 -11.60 -2.91
C GLY A 131 23.96 -12.59 -2.86
N ARG A 132 22.82 -12.25 -2.25
CA ARG A 132 21.65 -13.12 -2.10
C ARG A 132 20.49 -12.63 -2.95
N SER A 133 19.69 -13.57 -3.48
CA SER A 133 18.42 -13.24 -4.14
C SER A 133 17.33 -12.91 -3.11
N LEU A 134 16.34 -12.13 -3.51
CA LEU A 134 15.21 -11.78 -2.65
C LEU A 134 14.44 -13.01 -2.17
N ARG A 135 14.30 -14.04 -3.01
CA ARG A 135 13.75 -15.34 -2.63
C ARG A 135 14.47 -15.95 -1.43
N ASN A 136 15.80 -15.88 -1.39
CA ASN A 136 16.60 -16.44 -0.28
C ASN A 136 16.69 -15.53 0.94
N LEU A 137 16.33 -14.27 0.79
CA LEU A 137 16.28 -13.30 1.89
C LEU A 137 14.96 -13.30 2.61
N SER A 138 13.86 -13.64 1.91
CA SER A 138 12.49 -13.65 2.46
C SER A 138 12.19 -12.39 3.28
N LEU A 139 12.56 -11.21 2.77
CA LEU A 139 12.48 -9.95 3.51
C LEU A 139 11.11 -9.68 4.13
N PRO A 140 9.98 -9.91 3.42
CA PRO A 140 8.66 -9.72 4.01
C PRO A 140 8.42 -10.58 5.24
N THR A 141 8.81 -11.86 5.21
CA THR A 141 8.64 -12.78 6.35
C THR A 141 9.67 -12.57 7.46
N GLU A 142 10.89 -12.16 7.14
CA GLU A 142 11.97 -11.96 8.12
C GLU A 142 11.90 -10.58 8.81
N THR A 143 11.39 -9.56 8.10
CA THR A 143 11.41 -8.18 8.58
C THR A 143 10.07 -7.47 8.54
N GLY A 144 9.09 -8.00 7.80
CA GLY A 144 7.85 -7.31 7.46
C GLY A 144 8.02 -6.20 6.41
N MET A 145 9.21 -6.06 5.82
CA MET A 145 9.52 -4.98 4.87
C MET A 145 9.46 -5.49 3.44
N TRP A 146 8.80 -4.71 2.58
CA TRP A 146 8.78 -4.90 1.13
C TRP A 146 9.85 -4.05 0.46
N LEU A 147 10.45 -4.57 -0.58
CA LEU A 147 11.47 -3.86 -1.33
C LEU A 147 10.83 -3.23 -2.56
N LEU A 148 10.72 -1.91 -2.58
CA LEU A 148 10.15 -1.14 -3.68
C LEU A 148 11.12 -0.97 -4.83
N ALA A 149 12.41 -0.78 -4.52
CA ALA A 149 13.44 -0.57 -5.53
C ALA A 149 14.85 -0.89 -5.03
N ILE A 150 15.72 -1.27 -5.97
CA ILE A 150 17.16 -1.40 -5.78
C ILE A 150 17.87 -0.41 -6.68
N ARG A 151 18.68 0.51 -6.10
CA ARG A 151 19.55 1.39 -6.87
C ARG A 151 20.98 0.89 -6.86
N ARG A 152 21.51 0.62 -8.05
CA ARG A 152 22.90 0.17 -8.27
C ARG A 152 23.66 1.25 -9.02
N GLY A 153 24.37 2.09 -8.29
CA GLY A 153 25.05 3.25 -8.88
C GLY A 153 24.04 4.30 -9.36
N ARG A 154 23.84 4.38 -10.68
CA ARG A 154 22.82 5.24 -11.33
C ARG A 154 21.64 4.45 -11.88
N ASP A 155 21.73 3.14 -11.91
CA ASP A 155 20.70 2.29 -12.47
C ASP A 155 19.71 1.89 -11.37
N TRP A 156 18.43 1.89 -11.70
CA TRP A 156 17.35 1.49 -10.83
C TRP A 156 16.72 0.17 -11.30
N GLU A 157 16.40 -0.70 -10.38
CA GLU A 157 15.57 -1.87 -10.56
C GLU A 157 14.34 -1.66 -9.67
N PHE A 158 13.18 -1.36 -10.29
CA PHE A 158 11.92 -1.18 -9.60
C PHE A 158 11.18 -2.49 -9.56
N ASP A 159 10.37 -2.68 -8.52
CA ASP A 159 9.66 -3.92 -8.28
C ASP A 159 10.59 -5.15 -8.48
N PRO A 160 11.63 -5.26 -7.64
CA PRO A 160 12.61 -6.31 -7.83
C PRO A 160 12.00 -7.67 -7.48
N GLY A 161 11.90 -8.55 -8.50
CA GLY A 161 11.32 -9.88 -8.37
C GLY A 161 12.13 -10.84 -7.48
N PRO A 162 11.58 -12.03 -7.18
CA PRO A 162 12.20 -13.00 -6.25
C PRO A 162 13.63 -13.42 -6.61
N ASP A 163 13.98 -13.38 -7.89
CA ASP A 163 15.31 -13.77 -8.39
C ASP A 163 16.31 -12.61 -8.47
N SER A 164 15.86 -11.38 -8.19
CA SER A 164 16.73 -10.20 -8.09
C SER A 164 17.76 -10.36 -6.99
N VAL A 165 19.03 -10.07 -7.31
CA VAL A 165 20.16 -10.26 -6.40
C VAL A 165 20.61 -8.91 -5.84
N VAL A 166 20.62 -8.79 -4.53
CA VAL A 166 21.15 -7.63 -3.81
C VAL A 166 22.67 -7.69 -3.78
N SER A 167 23.34 -6.60 -4.14
CA SER A 167 24.80 -6.50 -4.17
C SER A 167 25.32 -5.49 -3.15
N GLU A 168 26.57 -5.65 -2.75
CA GLU A 168 27.26 -4.64 -1.93
C GLU A 168 27.31 -3.29 -2.65
N GLY A 169 27.01 -2.24 -1.92
CA GLY A 169 26.93 -0.88 -2.47
C GLY A 169 25.58 -0.47 -3.02
N ASP A 170 24.64 -1.43 -3.22
CA ASP A 170 23.28 -1.12 -3.60
C ASP A 170 22.59 -0.27 -2.53
N VAL A 171 21.66 0.56 -2.96
CA VAL A 171 20.72 1.26 -2.06
C VAL A 171 19.35 0.61 -2.22
N LEU A 172 18.86 0.04 -1.12
CA LEU A 172 17.53 -0.56 -1.04
C LEU A 172 16.54 0.51 -0.63
N VAL A 173 15.45 0.67 -1.36
CA VAL A 173 14.25 1.44 -0.98
C VAL A 173 13.19 0.42 -0.59
N TYR A 174 12.66 0.56 0.61
CA TYR A 174 11.77 -0.42 1.20
C TYR A 174 10.64 0.26 1.99
N GLN A 175 9.54 -0.46 2.18
CA GLN A 175 8.36 -0.02 2.93
C GLN A 175 7.88 -1.13 3.85
N GLY A 176 7.22 -0.75 4.93
CA GLY A 176 6.64 -1.69 5.89
C GLY A 176 6.51 -1.12 7.30
N PRO A 177 6.32 -1.97 8.31
CA PRO A 177 6.12 -1.54 9.70
C PRO A 177 7.37 -0.92 10.31
N GLU A 178 7.19 0.04 11.21
CA GLU A 178 8.30 0.70 11.94
C GLU A 178 9.23 -0.32 12.62
N GLU A 179 8.69 -1.42 13.14
CA GLU A 179 9.45 -2.47 13.79
C GLU A 179 10.46 -3.16 12.85
N GLY A 180 10.15 -3.27 11.56
CA GLY A 180 11.00 -3.89 10.53
C GLY A 180 12.17 -3.02 10.11
N MET A 181 12.08 -1.71 10.29
CA MET A 181 13.09 -0.74 9.85
C MET A 181 14.50 -1.06 10.36
N ASN A 182 14.63 -1.41 11.62
CA ASN A 182 15.93 -1.74 12.20
C ASN A 182 16.42 -3.13 11.79
N LEU A 183 15.53 -4.08 11.53
CA LEU A 183 15.88 -5.42 11.07
C LEU A 183 16.50 -5.37 9.67
N ILE A 184 15.85 -4.71 8.72
CA ILE A 184 16.42 -4.60 7.35
C ILE A 184 17.72 -3.81 7.34
N ARG A 185 17.87 -2.81 8.21
CA ARG A 185 19.12 -2.04 8.36
C ARG A 185 20.25 -2.92 8.91
N GLU A 186 19.97 -3.75 9.91
CA GLU A 186 20.93 -4.72 10.45
C GLU A 186 21.36 -5.71 9.37
N MET A 187 20.42 -6.28 8.61
CA MET A 187 20.71 -7.18 7.49
C MET A 187 21.56 -6.52 6.39
N ALA A 188 21.38 -5.20 6.17
CA ALA A 188 22.19 -4.41 5.25
C ALA A 188 23.52 -3.92 5.86
N GLY A 189 23.84 -4.29 7.12
CA GLY A 189 25.06 -3.89 7.83
C GLY A 189 25.07 -2.43 8.28
N ALA A 190 23.90 -1.74 8.28
CA ALA A 190 23.78 -0.34 8.68
C ALA A 190 23.45 -0.21 10.17
N PRO A 191 23.82 0.91 10.84
CA PRO A 191 23.44 1.13 12.24
C PRO A 191 21.93 1.33 12.35
N PRO A 192 21.34 1.00 13.53
CA PRO A 192 19.94 1.29 13.79
C PRO A 192 19.65 2.79 13.67
N LEU A 193 18.38 3.12 13.38
CA LEU A 193 17.94 4.51 13.41
C LEU A 193 18.00 5.05 14.85
N PRO A 194 18.33 6.34 15.03
CA PRO A 194 18.21 6.95 16.34
C PRO A 194 16.75 6.90 16.78
N PRO A 195 16.49 6.73 18.10
CA PRO A 195 15.12 6.76 18.60
C PRO A 195 14.49 8.12 18.25
N SER A 196 13.22 8.09 17.85
CA SER A 196 12.45 9.31 17.61
C SER A 196 12.38 10.15 18.86
N PRO A 197 12.47 11.48 18.78
CA PRO A 197 12.23 12.34 19.93
C PRO A 197 10.81 12.10 20.45
N GLU A 198 10.68 11.82 21.75
CA GLU A 198 9.39 11.68 22.41
C GLU A 198 8.54 12.93 22.20
N SER A 199 7.27 12.74 21.85
CA SER A 199 6.28 13.79 21.58
C SER A 199 5.97 14.59 22.84
N GLY A 200 6.76 15.62 23.13
CA GLY A 200 6.61 16.55 24.22
C GLY A 200 6.94 17.99 23.78
N GLY A 201 6.50 18.35 22.57
CA GLY A 201 6.76 19.66 21.96
C GLY A 201 5.77 20.76 22.39
N PRO A 202 6.05 22.04 22.01
CA PRO A 202 5.11 23.14 22.16
C PRO A 202 3.78 22.85 21.46
N PRO A 203 2.69 23.59 21.74
CA PRO A 203 1.40 23.37 21.07
C PRO A 203 1.57 23.39 19.56
N LEU A 204 0.92 22.42 18.88
CA LEU A 204 0.98 22.23 17.43
C LEU A 204 0.69 23.55 16.70
N SER A 205 1.55 23.91 15.75
CA SER A 205 1.33 25.04 14.86
C SER A 205 0.22 24.72 13.85
N GLU A 206 -0.31 25.74 13.16
CA GLU A 206 -1.27 25.56 12.05
C GLU A 206 -0.71 24.62 10.98
N LEU A 207 0.59 24.72 10.70
CA LEU A 207 1.29 23.86 9.75
C LEU A 207 1.40 22.41 10.24
N ASP A 208 1.73 22.19 11.52
CA ASP A 208 1.83 20.83 12.07
C ASP A 208 0.48 20.10 11.99
N ARG A 209 -0.63 20.83 12.22
CA ARG A 209 -1.98 20.27 12.07
C ARG A 209 -2.31 19.89 10.62
N ALA A 210 -1.93 20.74 9.65
CA ALA A 210 -2.11 20.44 8.23
C ALA A 210 -1.31 19.19 7.83
N VAL A 211 -0.12 19.03 8.37
CA VAL A 211 0.75 17.86 8.11
C VAL A 211 0.18 16.60 8.74
N ASP A 212 -0.29 16.65 10.00
CA ASP A 212 -0.94 15.50 10.66
C ASP A 212 -2.15 15.00 9.85
N ILE A 213 -2.98 15.92 9.34
CA ILE A 213 -4.14 15.58 8.50
C ILE A 213 -3.69 14.93 7.21
N LEU A 214 -2.64 15.45 6.56
CA LEU A 214 -2.14 14.88 5.32
C LEU A 214 -1.62 13.44 5.50
N VAL A 215 -0.95 13.15 6.62
CA VAL A 215 -0.55 11.77 6.96
C VAL A 215 -1.76 10.89 7.19
N GLU A 216 -2.83 11.39 7.83
CA GLU A 216 -4.09 10.64 7.98
C GLU A 216 -4.74 10.36 6.62
N MET A 217 -4.75 11.34 5.69
CA MET A 217 -5.25 11.14 4.33
C MET A 217 -4.44 10.09 3.56
N LYS A 218 -3.10 10.15 3.63
CA LYS A 218 -2.24 9.10 3.07
C LYS A 218 -2.64 7.72 3.58
N ASN A 219 -2.71 7.56 4.89
CA ASN A 219 -3.05 6.27 5.50
C ASN A 219 -4.45 5.80 5.09
N ALA A 220 -5.43 6.72 4.98
CA ALA A 220 -6.78 6.40 4.53
C ALA A 220 -6.80 5.93 3.07
N ALA A 221 -6.05 6.59 2.19
CA ALA A 221 -5.98 6.24 0.77
C ALA A 221 -5.39 4.83 0.55
N GLU A 222 -4.27 4.51 1.21
CA GLU A 222 -3.66 3.18 1.12
C GLU A 222 -4.59 2.07 1.65
N VAL A 223 -5.27 2.31 2.78
CA VAL A 223 -6.26 1.35 3.30
C VAL A 223 -7.45 1.22 2.36
N ALA A 224 -7.96 2.32 1.80
CA ALA A 224 -9.10 2.30 0.89
C ALA A 224 -8.79 1.46 -0.36
N VAL A 225 -7.62 1.61 -0.97
CA VAL A 225 -7.20 0.82 -2.14
C VAL A 225 -7.11 -0.67 -1.79
N GLY A 226 -6.43 -1.04 -0.70
CA GLY A 226 -6.31 -2.43 -0.27
C GLY A 226 -7.67 -3.07 0.06
N LEU A 227 -8.57 -2.34 0.74
CA LEU A 227 -9.93 -2.81 1.03
C LEU A 227 -10.78 -2.89 -0.24
N ALA A 228 -10.60 -1.99 -1.21
CA ALA A 228 -11.31 -2.02 -2.48
C ALA A 228 -11.00 -3.30 -3.27
N TYR A 229 -9.72 -3.62 -3.46
CA TYR A 229 -9.31 -4.87 -4.11
C TYR A 229 -9.76 -6.10 -3.31
N SER A 230 -9.67 -6.06 -1.97
CA SER A 230 -10.17 -7.14 -1.11
C SER A 230 -11.68 -7.32 -1.24
N SER A 231 -12.45 -6.25 -1.35
CA SER A 231 -13.91 -6.31 -1.55
C SER A 231 -14.30 -7.00 -2.86
N LEU A 232 -13.55 -6.71 -3.94
CA LEU A 232 -13.72 -7.39 -5.23
C LEU A 232 -13.35 -8.87 -5.16
N MET A 233 -12.22 -9.20 -4.54
CA MET A 233 -11.70 -10.56 -4.42
C MET A 233 -12.69 -11.45 -3.66
N PHE A 234 -13.19 -10.97 -2.51
CA PHE A 234 -14.12 -11.72 -1.65
C PHE A 234 -15.59 -11.49 -2.00
N ASN A 235 -15.90 -10.60 -2.95
CA ASN A 235 -17.24 -10.12 -3.27
C ASN A 235 -18.00 -9.69 -1.98
N ASP A 236 -17.34 -8.89 -1.15
CA ASP A 236 -17.81 -8.53 0.19
C ASP A 236 -18.31 -7.08 0.26
N ARG A 237 -19.63 -6.94 0.40
CA ARG A 237 -20.32 -5.64 0.51
C ARG A 237 -19.96 -4.88 1.80
N ALA A 238 -19.56 -5.57 2.86
CA ALA A 238 -19.20 -4.89 4.10
C ALA A 238 -17.85 -4.19 3.92
N LEU A 239 -16.91 -4.79 3.18
CA LEU A 239 -15.65 -4.12 2.83
C LEU A 239 -15.87 -2.95 1.87
N ALA A 240 -16.75 -3.08 0.88
CA ALA A 240 -17.12 -1.98 -0.01
C ALA A 240 -17.72 -0.79 0.76
N ALA A 241 -18.60 -1.04 1.73
CA ALA A 241 -19.17 0.01 2.58
C ALA A 241 -18.11 0.72 3.46
N GLU A 242 -17.05 0.00 3.86
CA GLU A 242 -15.94 0.62 4.61
C GLU A 242 -15.07 1.53 3.71
N VAL A 243 -14.90 1.18 2.43
CA VAL A 243 -14.23 2.06 1.45
C VAL A 243 -15.01 3.37 1.27
N GLU A 244 -16.35 3.31 1.14
CA GLU A 244 -17.23 4.49 1.09
C GLU A 244 -17.06 5.38 2.33
N MET A 245 -16.93 4.76 3.53
CA MET A 245 -16.68 5.52 4.76
C MET A 245 -15.32 6.19 4.77
N LEU A 246 -14.29 5.53 4.23
CA LEU A 246 -12.93 6.09 4.14
C LEU A 246 -12.88 7.25 3.14
N GLU A 247 -13.56 7.13 2.00
CA GLU A 247 -13.68 8.23 1.03
C GLU A 247 -14.39 9.45 1.65
N THR A 248 -15.55 9.27 2.26
CA THR A 248 -16.25 10.35 2.98
C THR A 248 -15.37 10.99 4.06
N ARG A 249 -14.53 10.19 4.73
CA ARG A 249 -13.56 10.69 5.70
C ARG A 249 -12.45 11.49 5.02
N SER A 250 -11.97 11.04 3.88
CA SER A 250 -10.93 11.72 3.08
C SER A 250 -11.41 13.09 2.61
N ASP A 251 -12.64 13.21 2.11
CA ASP A 251 -13.26 14.49 1.74
C ASP A 251 -13.26 15.49 2.90
N PHE A 252 -13.71 15.02 4.07
CA PHE A 252 -13.73 15.88 5.26
C PHE A 252 -12.31 16.32 5.68
N LEU A 253 -11.33 15.41 5.60
CA LEU A 253 -9.94 15.72 5.93
C LEU A 253 -9.34 16.69 4.92
N HIS A 254 -9.69 16.58 3.64
CA HIS A 254 -9.25 17.50 2.60
C HIS A 254 -9.73 18.95 2.89
N ASP A 255 -11.02 19.14 3.14
CA ASP A 255 -11.59 20.44 3.52
C ASP A 255 -10.92 21.02 4.78
N GLU A 256 -10.67 20.18 5.79
CA GLU A 256 -10.02 20.58 7.03
C GLU A 256 -8.57 21.00 6.77
N LEU A 257 -7.81 20.21 5.97
CA LEU A 257 -6.43 20.51 5.59
C LEU A 257 -6.33 21.84 4.86
N GLU A 258 -7.18 22.09 3.86
CA GLU A 258 -7.20 23.37 3.15
C GLU A 258 -7.36 24.55 4.12
N SER A 259 -8.26 24.44 5.10
CA SER A 259 -8.47 25.46 6.12
C SER A 259 -7.23 25.71 6.96
N TRP A 260 -6.48 24.67 7.36
CA TRP A 260 -5.24 24.80 8.13
C TRP A 260 -4.09 25.36 7.28
N VAL A 261 -3.97 24.93 6.01
CA VAL A 261 -2.94 25.46 5.08
C VAL A 261 -3.17 26.94 4.83
N LEU A 262 -4.41 27.39 4.63
CA LEU A 262 -4.72 28.81 4.46
C LEU A 262 -4.39 29.66 5.68
N ARG A 263 -4.58 29.12 6.90
CA ARG A 263 -4.16 29.77 8.14
C ARG A 263 -2.65 29.83 8.25
N ALA A 264 -1.96 28.71 8.02
CA ALA A 264 -0.51 28.65 8.02
C ALA A 264 0.12 29.61 6.99
N ALA A 265 -0.51 29.78 5.83
CA ALA A 265 -0.07 30.69 4.78
C ALA A 265 -0.06 32.17 5.23
N ALA A 266 -0.96 32.56 6.14
CA ALA A 266 -1.00 33.91 6.68
C ALA A 266 0.23 34.25 7.55
N GLU A 267 0.88 33.27 8.12
CA GLU A 267 2.07 33.38 8.98
C GLU A 267 3.36 32.99 8.25
N ALA A 268 3.25 32.31 7.11
CA ALA A 268 4.38 31.83 6.34
C ALA A 268 5.19 32.97 5.70
N ARG A 269 6.52 32.85 5.70
CA ARG A 269 7.41 33.79 4.98
C ARG A 269 7.20 33.72 3.47
N ASN A 270 6.95 32.52 2.95
CA ASN A 270 6.65 32.25 1.56
C ASN A 270 5.47 31.26 1.49
N PRO A 271 4.24 31.71 1.19
CA PRO A 271 3.08 30.83 1.05
C PRO A 271 3.22 29.78 -0.05
N ASP A 272 4.05 30.01 -1.07
CA ASP A 272 4.28 29.03 -2.15
C ASP A 272 4.90 27.72 -1.62
N ASP A 273 5.59 27.76 -0.47
CA ASP A 273 6.17 26.55 0.15
C ASP A 273 5.09 25.58 0.68
N LEU A 274 3.82 25.99 0.72
CA LEU A 274 2.68 25.16 1.16
C LEU A 274 1.90 24.55 0.01
N ARG A 275 2.24 24.89 -1.25
CA ARG A 275 1.53 24.39 -2.44
C ARG A 275 1.64 22.87 -2.58
N GLY A 276 2.77 22.31 -2.18
CA GLY A 276 2.98 20.87 -2.19
C GLY A 276 1.98 20.13 -1.31
N LEU A 277 1.64 20.66 -0.11
CA LEU A 277 0.65 20.05 0.78
C LEU A 277 -0.73 19.94 0.13
N LEU A 278 -1.21 21.04 -0.49
CA LEU A 278 -2.51 21.05 -1.18
C LEU A 278 -2.54 20.07 -2.36
N ARG A 279 -1.44 19.97 -3.10
CA ARG A 279 -1.36 19.05 -4.23
C ARG A 279 -1.40 17.58 -3.79
N ILE A 280 -0.64 17.22 -2.75
CA ILE A 280 -0.61 15.87 -2.20
C ILE A 280 -1.99 15.54 -1.60
N ALA A 281 -2.65 16.48 -0.91
CA ALA A 281 -3.98 16.27 -0.35
C ALA A 281 -5.01 15.96 -1.43
N ALA A 282 -5.08 16.77 -2.49
CA ALA A 282 -5.99 16.54 -3.61
C ALA A 282 -5.72 15.19 -4.32
N ALA A 283 -4.46 14.81 -4.46
CA ALA A 283 -4.11 13.52 -5.02
C ALA A 283 -4.48 12.35 -4.08
N SER A 284 -4.30 12.50 -2.77
CA SER A 284 -4.70 11.48 -1.78
C SER A 284 -6.21 11.25 -1.76
N GLU A 285 -7.00 12.33 -1.88
CA GLU A 285 -8.46 12.25 -2.02
C GLU A 285 -8.86 11.57 -3.33
N SER A 286 -8.22 11.93 -4.46
CA SER A 286 -8.45 11.27 -5.75
C SER A 286 -8.16 9.76 -5.73
N ILE A 287 -7.19 9.30 -4.93
CA ILE A 287 -6.95 7.86 -4.70
C ILE A 287 -8.12 7.22 -3.95
N CYS A 288 -8.68 7.89 -2.93
CA CYS A 288 -9.86 7.38 -2.21
C CYS A 288 -11.10 7.32 -3.11
N ASP A 289 -11.32 8.32 -3.96
CA ASP A 289 -12.38 8.33 -4.98
C ASP A 289 -12.26 7.13 -5.93
N ALA A 290 -11.06 6.89 -6.44
CA ALA A 290 -10.80 5.76 -7.31
C ALA A 290 -11.01 4.42 -6.60
N ALA A 291 -10.63 4.30 -5.32
CA ALA A 291 -10.88 3.12 -4.52
C ALA A 291 -12.39 2.86 -4.35
N ARG A 292 -13.21 3.90 -4.11
CA ARG A 292 -14.67 3.80 -4.09
C ARG A 292 -15.20 3.32 -5.45
N ASP A 293 -14.71 3.88 -6.55
CA ASP A 293 -15.14 3.49 -7.88
C ASP A 293 -14.80 2.01 -8.19
N ILE A 294 -13.69 1.48 -7.67
CA ILE A 294 -13.37 0.05 -7.74
C ILE A 294 -14.45 -0.80 -7.06
N THR A 295 -15.03 -0.34 -5.93
CA THR A 295 -16.01 -1.11 -5.16
C THR A 295 -17.45 -1.02 -5.69
N TRP A 296 -17.74 -0.16 -6.65
CA TRP A 296 -19.07 0.21 -7.08
C TRP A 296 -19.97 -1.00 -7.36
N TYR A 297 -19.49 -2.00 -8.11
CA TYR A 297 -20.27 -3.21 -8.46
C TYR A 297 -20.63 -4.03 -7.22
N VAL A 298 -19.67 -4.23 -6.32
CA VAL A 298 -19.87 -5.00 -5.08
C VAL A 298 -20.89 -4.29 -4.18
N GLU A 299 -20.77 -2.97 -4.02
CA GLU A 299 -21.67 -2.15 -3.22
C GLU A 299 -23.12 -2.25 -3.72
N HIS A 300 -23.35 -2.16 -5.03
CA HIS A 300 -24.68 -2.24 -5.64
C HIS A 300 -25.20 -3.68 -5.75
N GLY A 301 -24.43 -4.68 -5.35
CA GLY A 301 -24.80 -6.10 -5.38
C GLY A 301 -24.74 -6.71 -6.78
N GLU A 302 -24.03 -6.07 -7.67
CA GLU A 302 -23.72 -6.55 -9.00
C GLU A 302 -22.43 -7.40 -8.95
N ARG A 303 -22.32 -8.32 -9.89
CA ARG A 303 -21.09 -9.15 -9.98
C ARG A 303 -20.24 -8.62 -11.12
N PRO A 304 -19.00 -8.17 -10.81
CA PRO A 304 -18.06 -7.80 -11.86
C PRO A 304 -17.68 -9.02 -12.70
N HIS A 305 -17.13 -8.80 -13.89
CA HIS A 305 -16.69 -9.87 -14.78
C HIS A 305 -15.71 -10.83 -14.06
N PRO A 306 -15.86 -12.18 -14.19
CA PRO A 306 -15.02 -13.15 -13.48
C PRO A 306 -13.51 -12.97 -13.68
N VAL A 307 -13.09 -12.40 -14.83
CA VAL A 307 -11.67 -12.14 -15.11
C VAL A 307 -11.01 -11.22 -14.07
N ILE A 308 -11.80 -10.35 -13.43
CA ILE A 308 -11.30 -9.42 -12.39
C ILE A 308 -10.87 -10.22 -11.15
N GLN A 309 -11.76 -11.09 -10.65
CA GLN A 309 -11.42 -11.95 -9.52
C GLN A 309 -10.22 -12.87 -9.84
N MET A 310 -10.20 -13.47 -11.03
CA MET A 310 -9.09 -14.30 -11.50
C MET A 310 -7.77 -13.53 -11.58
N ALA A 311 -7.80 -12.25 -11.92
CA ALA A 311 -6.62 -11.40 -11.92
C ALA A 311 -6.13 -11.14 -10.49
N LEU A 312 -7.02 -10.75 -9.58
CA LEU A 312 -6.69 -10.44 -8.20
C LEU A 312 -6.12 -11.64 -7.40
N GLU A 313 -6.47 -12.89 -7.81
CA GLU A 313 -5.90 -14.11 -7.23
C GLU A 313 -4.44 -14.37 -7.68
N GLU A 314 -3.97 -13.72 -8.74
CA GLU A 314 -2.62 -13.90 -9.31
C GLU A 314 -1.68 -12.71 -9.08
N THR A 315 -2.13 -11.66 -8.38
CA THR A 315 -1.30 -10.51 -8.00
C THR A 315 -0.24 -10.89 -6.98
N GLU A 316 0.87 -10.15 -6.91
CA GLU A 316 1.97 -10.41 -5.97
C GLU A 316 1.53 -10.26 -4.51
N GLU A 317 0.72 -9.24 -4.23
CA GLU A 317 0.04 -9.05 -2.96
C GLU A 317 -1.40 -9.54 -3.06
N THR A 318 -1.70 -10.64 -2.39
CA THR A 318 -3.05 -11.20 -2.33
C THR A 318 -3.75 -10.80 -1.04
N GLY A 319 -5.07 -10.59 -1.13
CA GLY A 319 -5.90 -10.38 0.05
C GLY A 319 -6.09 -11.69 0.83
N ALA A 320 -6.10 -11.59 2.15
CA ALA A 320 -6.46 -12.69 3.04
C ALA A 320 -7.52 -12.23 4.03
N GLU A 321 -8.50 -13.11 4.26
CA GLU A 321 -9.53 -12.93 5.24
C GLU A 321 -9.57 -14.14 6.17
N THR A 322 -9.55 -13.89 7.47
CA THR A 322 -9.67 -14.96 8.48
C THR A 322 -10.38 -14.46 9.72
N VAL A 323 -10.93 -15.39 10.51
CA VAL A 323 -11.59 -15.09 11.78
C VAL A 323 -10.81 -15.74 12.91
N VAL A 324 -10.55 -14.98 13.95
CA VAL A 324 -9.88 -15.48 15.16
C VAL A 324 -10.81 -16.48 15.89
N GLU A 325 -10.46 -17.75 15.85
CA GLU A 325 -11.22 -18.80 16.54
C GLU A 325 -10.87 -18.82 18.05
N THR A 326 -11.85 -19.23 18.86
CA THR A 326 -11.62 -19.46 20.30
C THR A 326 -10.61 -20.57 20.49
N GLY A 327 -9.56 -20.34 21.26
CA GLY A 327 -8.48 -21.29 21.51
C GLY A 327 -7.38 -21.29 20.43
N SER A 328 -7.43 -20.34 19.49
CA SER A 328 -6.34 -20.12 18.52
C SER A 328 -5.13 -19.46 19.18
N GLN A 329 -3.98 -19.50 18.50
CA GLN A 329 -2.77 -18.80 18.96
C GLN A 329 -2.95 -17.27 18.91
N ALA A 330 -3.80 -16.77 18.04
CA ALA A 330 -4.07 -15.35 17.90
C ALA A 330 -4.92 -14.80 19.06
N GLU A 331 -5.78 -15.61 19.68
CA GLU A 331 -6.67 -15.15 20.75
C GLU A 331 -5.92 -14.60 21.96
N GLY A 332 -6.23 -13.37 22.35
CA GLY A 332 -5.66 -12.72 23.54
C GLY A 332 -4.25 -12.15 23.33
N HIS A 333 -3.64 -12.35 22.17
CA HIS A 333 -2.31 -11.84 21.85
C HIS A 333 -2.39 -10.58 21.00
N SER A 334 -1.43 -9.66 21.17
CA SER A 334 -1.30 -8.49 20.31
C SER A 334 -0.58 -8.85 19.01
N LEU A 335 -0.80 -8.06 17.94
CA LEU A 335 -0.13 -8.23 16.65
C LEU A 335 1.39 -8.29 16.81
N ARG A 336 1.95 -7.44 17.72
CA ARG A 336 3.38 -7.45 18.07
C ARG A 336 3.83 -8.73 18.76
N GLN A 337 3.05 -9.28 19.71
CA GLN A 337 3.39 -10.54 20.39
C GLN A 337 3.36 -11.72 19.43
N LEU A 338 2.42 -11.71 18.48
CA LEU A 338 2.34 -12.70 17.42
C LEU A 338 3.44 -12.52 16.38
N ARG A 339 4.11 -11.36 16.35
CA ARG A 339 5.03 -10.97 15.28
C ARG A 339 4.38 -11.18 13.90
N LEU A 340 3.05 -10.91 13.82
CA LEU A 340 2.21 -11.34 12.72
C LEU A 340 2.82 -10.93 11.38
N GLN A 341 3.17 -9.65 11.23
CA GLN A 341 3.71 -9.13 9.98
C GLN A 341 5.11 -9.69 9.66
N THR A 342 5.98 -9.87 10.67
CA THR A 342 7.33 -10.42 10.49
C THR A 342 7.35 -11.94 10.33
N GLU A 343 6.38 -12.67 10.86
CA GLU A 343 6.32 -14.13 10.71
C GLU A 343 5.56 -14.55 9.44
N THR A 344 4.53 -13.78 9.03
CA THR A 344 3.68 -14.13 7.90
C THR A 344 3.93 -13.26 6.64
N GLY A 345 4.55 -12.09 6.79
CA GLY A 345 4.62 -11.09 5.73
C GLY A 345 3.28 -10.40 5.42
N MET A 346 2.21 -10.73 6.17
CA MET A 346 0.88 -10.16 5.94
C MET A 346 0.72 -8.83 6.68
N PHE A 347 0.29 -7.82 5.96
CA PHE A 347 -0.07 -6.52 6.51
C PHE A 347 -1.57 -6.49 6.84
N VAL A 348 -1.92 -6.19 8.10
CA VAL A 348 -3.34 -6.12 8.52
C VAL A 348 -3.92 -4.76 8.13
N LEU A 349 -4.78 -4.75 7.12
CA LEU A 349 -5.51 -3.55 6.68
C LEU A 349 -6.55 -3.14 7.71
N ALA A 350 -7.34 -4.12 8.19
CA ALA A 350 -8.43 -3.84 9.11
C ALA A 350 -8.78 -5.07 9.97
N VAL A 351 -9.31 -4.79 11.16
CA VAL A 351 -9.92 -5.79 12.05
C VAL A 351 -11.33 -5.37 12.38
N GLN A 352 -12.30 -6.25 12.11
CA GLN A 352 -13.69 -6.07 12.50
C GLN A 352 -13.96 -6.80 13.83
N ARG A 353 -14.39 -6.05 14.84
CA ARG A 353 -14.86 -6.57 16.12
C ARG A 353 -16.33 -6.25 16.32
N GLY A 354 -17.18 -7.23 16.13
CA GLY A 354 -18.63 -7.06 16.09
C GLY A 354 -19.05 -6.19 14.93
N ARG A 355 -19.51 -4.95 15.21
CA ARG A 355 -19.91 -3.97 14.15
C ARG A 355 -18.88 -2.85 13.95
N ARG A 356 -17.76 -2.88 14.66
CA ARG A 356 -16.75 -1.81 14.64
C ARG A 356 -15.52 -2.28 13.89
N TRP A 357 -15.05 -1.45 12.98
CA TRP A 357 -13.80 -1.62 12.28
C TRP A 357 -12.66 -0.82 12.95
N VAL A 358 -11.47 -1.37 12.91
CA VAL A 358 -10.22 -0.75 13.31
C VAL A 358 -9.27 -0.89 12.14
N TYR A 359 -8.98 0.20 11.47
CA TYR A 359 -8.06 0.26 10.34
C TYR A 359 -6.63 0.33 10.83
N ARG A 360 -5.72 -0.32 10.12
CA ARG A 360 -4.28 -0.38 10.45
C ARG A 360 -4.02 -0.52 11.95
N PRO A 361 -4.50 -1.61 12.57
CA PRO A 361 -4.36 -1.78 14.02
C PRO A 361 -2.87 -1.84 14.37
N ARG A 362 -2.44 -0.94 15.27
CA ARG A 362 -1.04 -0.88 15.70
C ARG A 362 -0.60 -2.16 16.40
N GLY A 363 0.70 -2.46 16.41
CA GLY A 363 1.29 -3.68 16.97
C GLY A 363 0.82 -4.06 18.39
N ARG A 364 0.38 -3.09 19.22
CA ARG A 364 -0.22 -3.33 20.56
C ARG A 364 -1.70 -3.75 20.54
N PHE A 365 -2.35 -3.74 19.37
CA PHE A 365 -3.74 -4.18 19.27
C PHE A 365 -3.85 -5.67 19.57
N SER A 366 -4.66 -6.02 20.59
CA SER A 366 -4.88 -7.42 20.99
C SER A 366 -6.09 -7.99 20.30
N LEU A 367 -5.89 -9.12 19.63
CA LEU A 367 -6.92 -9.88 18.95
C LEU A 367 -7.81 -10.63 19.95
N GLN A 368 -9.08 -10.77 19.64
CA GLN A 368 -10.08 -11.50 20.42
C GLN A 368 -10.79 -12.54 19.55
N ALA A 369 -11.28 -13.61 20.16
CA ALA A 369 -12.12 -14.55 19.44
C ALA A 369 -13.31 -13.84 18.80
N GLY A 370 -13.57 -14.16 17.52
CA GLY A 370 -14.60 -13.54 16.70
C GLY A 370 -14.14 -12.27 15.96
N ASP A 371 -12.92 -11.79 16.18
CA ASP A 371 -12.35 -10.75 15.32
C ASP A 371 -12.17 -11.29 13.90
N ARG A 372 -12.65 -10.54 12.91
CA ARG A 372 -12.40 -10.78 11.50
C ARG A 372 -11.23 -9.91 11.06
N ILE A 373 -10.20 -10.53 10.52
CA ILE A 373 -8.98 -9.88 10.05
C ILE A 373 -9.02 -9.82 8.53
N VAL A 374 -8.76 -8.65 7.97
CA VAL A 374 -8.50 -8.44 6.54
C VAL A 374 -7.05 -7.97 6.42
N ALA A 375 -6.27 -8.70 5.64
CA ALA A 375 -4.85 -8.45 5.45
C ALA A 375 -4.43 -8.62 3.99
N ILE A 376 -3.33 -8.00 3.59
CA ILE A 376 -2.70 -8.17 2.28
C ILE A 376 -1.25 -8.65 2.46
N GLY A 377 -0.73 -9.35 1.48
CA GLY A 377 0.63 -9.85 1.49
C GLY A 377 0.82 -11.10 0.64
N PRO A 378 1.95 -11.82 0.80
CA PRO A 378 2.26 -12.98 -0.01
C PRO A 378 1.30 -14.16 0.25
N GLU A 379 0.98 -14.93 -0.79
CA GLU A 379 0.08 -16.12 -0.68
C GLU A 379 0.51 -17.10 0.43
N ALA A 380 1.82 -17.29 0.60
CA ALA A 380 2.33 -18.14 1.69
C ALA A 380 1.93 -17.61 3.06
N GLY A 381 2.03 -16.30 3.27
CA GLY A 381 1.67 -15.64 4.52
C GLY A 381 0.19 -15.71 4.84
N ALA A 382 -0.69 -15.72 3.84
CA ALA A 382 -2.13 -15.89 4.03
C ALA A 382 -2.45 -17.23 4.71
N LYS A 383 -1.76 -18.30 4.34
CA LYS A 383 -1.90 -19.63 4.94
C LYS A 383 -1.40 -19.66 6.39
N GLU A 384 -0.32 -18.96 6.68
CA GLU A 384 0.25 -18.87 8.03
C GLU A 384 -0.65 -18.01 8.95
N LEU A 385 -1.17 -16.89 8.44
CA LEU A 385 -2.15 -16.07 9.14
C LEU A 385 -3.39 -16.87 9.52
N ASP A 386 -3.94 -17.64 8.57
CA ASP A 386 -5.10 -18.51 8.81
C ASP A 386 -4.78 -19.58 9.87
N ALA A 387 -3.58 -20.18 9.82
CA ALA A 387 -3.14 -21.16 10.82
C ALA A 387 -3.02 -20.56 12.23
N LEU A 388 -2.55 -19.32 12.37
CA LEU A 388 -2.48 -18.61 13.66
C LEU A 388 -3.88 -18.32 14.23
N CYS A 389 -4.86 -18.06 13.37
CA CYS A 389 -6.23 -17.71 13.76
C CYS A 389 -7.14 -18.91 13.98
N ARG A 390 -6.78 -20.11 13.52
CA ARG A 390 -7.54 -21.36 13.76
C ARG A 390 -7.18 -22.01 15.08
N ALA A 391 -8.20 -22.59 15.72
CA ALA A 391 -7.99 -23.43 16.90
C ALA A 391 -7.22 -24.70 16.50
N ALA A 392 -6.25 -25.09 17.32
CA ALA A 392 -5.57 -26.38 17.15
C ALA A 392 -6.61 -27.51 17.18
N ARG A 393 -6.75 -28.25 16.07
CA ARG A 393 -7.59 -29.47 16.09
C ARG A 393 -6.97 -30.45 17.09
N PRO A 394 -7.74 -30.99 18.04
CA PRO A 394 -7.24 -32.07 18.87
C PRO A 394 -6.82 -33.20 17.93
N GLU A 395 -5.55 -33.64 18.05
CA GLU A 395 -5.09 -34.84 17.34
C GLU A 395 -6.09 -35.98 17.62
N ALA A 396 -6.70 -36.49 16.54
CA ALA A 396 -7.51 -37.69 16.65
C ALA A 396 -6.56 -38.78 17.17
N GLY A 397 -6.71 -39.14 18.46
CA GLY A 397 -5.93 -40.18 19.08
C GLY A 397 -6.01 -41.47 18.24
N PRO A 398 -4.92 -42.25 18.19
CA PRO A 398 -4.93 -43.50 17.42
C PRO A 398 -5.98 -44.44 18.02
N ASN A 399 -6.94 -44.85 17.15
CA ASN A 399 -7.85 -45.96 17.43
C ASN A 399 -7.10 -47.29 17.49
#